data_77832d8b001a3339096208e695ab5d35
#
_entry.id   77832d8b001a3339096208e695ab5d35
#
_cell.length_a   1.000
_cell.length_b   1.000
_cell.length_c   1.000
_cell.angle_alpha   90.00
_cell.angle_beta   90.00
_cell.angle_gamma   90.00
#
_symmetry.space_group_name_H-M   'P 1'
#
loop_
_entity.id
_entity.type
_entity.pdbx_description
1 polymer ?
#
loop_
_entity_poly.entity_id
_entity_poly.type
_entity_poly.pdbx_seq_one_letter_code
_entity_poly.pdbx_strand_id
1 'polypeptide(L)'
;MNEYITIIGGGLAGCEAAYQIAKRGIKVKLYEMKPHKFSPAHSNENLAEIVCSNSFKSNLITNACGLLKEELRMLDSLLIKIADETSVPAGQALAVDREEFSKKVTLAIKNNPLIDVINEEVTDVEELSKEGIVIIATGPLTSEELSESILKLTGENKLYFYDAAAPIISKESIDFSIAFYGNRYSQEKKKEETVEEWKVRLTNEEQSYINLPMSKEEYEAFYNELINAEVVTLHEFEKREIFEGCMPVEVMAKRGVDTLRYGPLKPVGFDDPRTAKRPYALVQLRQDNDSATMYNMVGFQTNLKYGEQKRVFSMLPGLQNADFIKYGVMHRNTYINSPELLDETYNLKQNPNIYFAGQITGVEGYVESIASGMVAALNAVLQFKDDNVGACIARPLFEEYAKEKTNKIIFPKETVIGALSKYISTLNKSFQPMNANFGILPELEEKIKDKKLRYTKMAQRSIENLKEIKI
;
A
#
# COMPACT_ATOMS: atom_id res chain seq x y z
N MET A 1 12.28 13.83 32.13
CA MET A 1 11.95 12.51 31.59
C MET A 1 10.68 12.67 30.80
N ASN A 2 10.71 12.32 29.53
CA ASN A 2 9.50 12.43 28.70
C ASN A 2 8.50 11.36 29.10
N GLU A 3 7.24 11.76 29.17
CA GLU A 3 6.15 10.84 29.52
C GLU A 3 5.48 10.23 28.26
N TYR A 4 5.92 10.61 27.07
CA TYR A 4 5.27 10.25 25.81
C TYR A 4 6.27 10.09 24.65
N ILE A 5 5.86 9.38 23.62
CA ILE A 5 6.52 9.34 22.31
C ILE A 5 5.69 10.18 21.34
N THR A 6 6.36 11.01 20.53
CA THR A 6 5.71 11.85 19.52
C THR A 6 5.68 11.13 18.17
N ILE A 7 4.53 11.20 17.48
CA ILE A 7 4.37 10.70 16.10
C ILE A 7 3.88 11.84 15.23
N ILE A 8 4.48 12.03 14.07
CA ILE A 8 4.09 13.04 13.09
C ILE A 8 3.49 12.33 11.88
N GLY A 9 2.19 12.56 11.63
CA GLY A 9 1.41 11.97 10.55
C GLY A 9 0.49 10.83 10.99
N GLY A 10 -0.81 11.05 10.85
CA GLY A 10 -1.89 10.10 11.17
C GLY A 10 -2.26 9.18 9.99
N GLY A 11 -1.30 8.83 9.14
CA GLY A 11 -1.45 7.84 8.07
C GLY A 11 -1.36 6.40 8.57
N LEU A 12 -1.24 5.44 7.64
CA LEU A 12 -1.18 4.00 7.97
C LEU A 12 -0.03 3.66 8.93
N ALA A 13 1.18 4.15 8.65
CA ALA A 13 2.34 3.88 9.48
C ALA A 13 2.24 4.54 10.86
N GLY A 14 1.77 5.79 10.91
CA GLY A 14 1.65 6.52 12.19
C GLY A 14 0.56 5.97 13.08
N CYS A 15 -0.60 5.57 12.54
CA CYS A 15 -1.67 4.93 13.31
C CYS A 15 -1.25 3.56 13.85
N GLU A 16 -0.55 2.73 13.05
CA GLU A 16 0.00 1.47 13.54
C GLU A 16 1.02 1.71 14.65
N ALA A 17 1.95 2.66 14.44
CA ALA A 17 2.94 3.02 15.45
C ALA A 17 2.29 3.51 16.76
N ALA A 18 1.30 4.39 16.68
CA ALA A 18 0.58 4.91 17.83
C ALA A 18 -0.08 3.77 18.63
N TYR A 19 -0.76 2.87 17.94
CA TYR A 19 -1.38 1.71 18.59
C TYR A 19 -0.35 0.81 19.26
N GLN A 20 0.75 0.46 18.60
CA GLN A 20 1.77 -0.43 19.14
C GLN A 20 2.48 0.16 20.37
N ILE A 21 2.68 1.47 20.41
CA ILE A 21 3.25 2.18 21.56
C ILE A 21 2.26 2.20 22.72
N ALA A 22 1.01 2.61 22.45
CA ALA A 22 -0.05 2.70 23.47
C ALA A 22 -0.37 1.33 24.10
N LYS A 23 -0.42 0.26 23.26
CA LYS A 23 -0.58 -1.13 23.72
C LYS A 23 0.47 -1.55 24.76
N ARG A 24 1.65 -0.93 24.72
CA ARG A 24 2.76 -1.19 25.66
C ARG A 24 2.79 -0.21 26.86
N GLY A 25 1.69 0.55 27.06
CA GLY A 25 1.48 1.40 28.21
C GLY A 25 2.18 2.75 28.17
N ILE A 26 2.66 3.18 27.00
CA ILE A 26 3.34 4.47 26.82
C ILE A 26 2.36 5.46 26.18
N LYS A 27 2.32 6.68 26.67
CA LYS A 27 1.53 7.77 26.10
C LYS A 27 2.07 8.18 24.73
N VAL A 28 1.18 8.57 23.83
CA VAL A 28 1.50 9.01 22.46
C VAL A 28 0.90 10.38 22.22
N LYS A 29 1.68 11.28 21.62
CA LYS A 29 1.17 12.49 20.93
C LYS A 29 1.22 12.23 19.43
N LEU A 30 0.07 12.12 18.79
CA LEU A 30 -0.06 11.92 17.36
C LEU A 30 -0.49 13.23 16.69
N TYR A 31 0.44 13.85 15.96
CA TYR A 31 0.18 15.05 15.18
C TYR A 31 -0.36 14.70 13.80
N GLU A 32 -1.48 15.30 13.42
CA GLU A 32 -2.10 15.18 12.10
C GLU A 32 -2.58 16.56 11.63
N MET A 33 -2.15 16.98 10.45
CA MET A 33 -2.51 18.31 9.91
C MET A 33 -3.98 18.46 9.53
N LYS A 34 -4.69 17.35 9.27
CA LYS A 34 -6.14 17.39 9.04
C LYS A 34 -6.91 17.64 10.35
N PRO A 35 -8.04 18.34 10.31
CA PRO A 35 -8.75 18.86 9.13
C PRO A 35 -8.28 20.25 8.67
N HIS A 36 -7.28 20.85 9.31
CA HIS A 36 -6.88 22.23 9.01
C HIS A 36 -6.12 22.37 7.68
N LYS A 37 -5.34 21.35 7.32
CA LYS A 37 -4.60 21.29 6.04
C LYS A 37 -4.73 19.89 5.44
N PHE A 38 -4.96 19.82 4.13
CA PHE A 38 -5.04 18.55 3.39
C PHE A 38 -3.89 18.45 2.40
N SER A 39 -3.37 17.24 2.21
CA SER A 39 -2.49 16.96 1.08
C SER A 39 -3.29 16.92 -0.22
N PRO A 40 -2.66 17.00 -1.39
CA PRO A 40 -3.37 16.97 -2.67
C PRO A 40 -4.18 15.69 -2.93
N ALA A 41 -3.90 14.58 -2.23
CA ALA A 41 -4.58 13.30 -2.42
C ALA A 41 -5.65 12.99 -1.38
N HIS A 42 -5.58 13.61 -0.20
CA HIS A 42 -6.53 13.35 0.88
C HIS A 42 -7.77 14.22 0.73
N SER A 43 -8.93 13.67 1.09
CA SER A 43 -10.24 14.31 0.89
C SER A 43 -11.17 14.22 2.10
N ASN A 44 -10.86 13.40 3.10
CA ASN A 44 -11.64 13.30 4.33
C ASN A 44 -10.77 13.52 5.58
N GLU A 45 -11.44 13.81 6.71
CA GLU A 45 -10.79 14.15 7.98
C GLU A 45 -10.28 12.93 8.74
N ASN A 46 -10.65 11.70 8.32
CA ASN A 46 -10.27 10.48 9.02
C ASN A 46 -8.76 10.23 8.94
N LEU A 47 -8.24 9.54 9.94
CA LEU A 47 -6.90 8.99 9.95
C LEU A 47 -6.81 7.80 8.98
N ALA A 48 -5.58 7.43 8.59
CA ALA A 48 -5.30 6.28 7.71
C ALA A 48 -6.14 6.25 6.43
N GLU A 49 -6.47 7.41 5.83
CA GLU A 49 -7.16 7.48 4.54
C GLU A 49 -6.30 6.84 3.44
N ILE A 50 -6.87 5.87 2.73
CA ILE A 50 -6.22 5.20 1.60
C ILE A 50 -6.62 5.87 0.28
N VAL A 51 -5.65 6.41 -0.46
CA VAL A 51 -5.90 7.36 -1.56
C VAL A 51 -5.74 6.79 -2.96
N CYS A 52 -4.80 5.88 -3.18
CA CYS A 52 -4.47 5.37 -4.51
C CYS A 52 -5.46 4.26 -4.96
N SER A 53 -5.64 3.24 -4.14
CA SER A 53 -6.45 2.05 -4.41
C SER A 53 -7.02 1.55 -3.09
N ASN A 54 -8.17 0.87 -3.13
CA ASN A 54 -8.71 0.23 -1.91
C ASN A 54 -8.10 -1.16 -1.64
N SER A 55 -7.09 -1.56 -2.40
CA SER A 55 -6.50 -2.91 -2.32
C SER A 55 -5.22 -2.94 -1.50
N PHE A 56 -5.17 -3.85 -0.55
CA PHE A 56 -3.97 -4.29 0.16
C PHE A 56 -3.24 -5.43 -0.58
N LYS A 57 -3.45 -5.55 -1.90
CA LYS A 57 -2.87 -6.59 -2.77
C LYS A 57 -3.28 -8.02 -2.39
N SER A 58 -2.58 -9.04 -2.92
CA SER A 58 -2.90 -10.46 -2.69
C SER A 58 -2.92 -10.84 -1.21
N ASN A 59 -3.89 -11.66 -0.81
CA ASN A 59 -3.99 -12.22 0.55
C ASN A 59 -3.39 -13.63 0.68
N LEU A 60 -2.87 -14.19 -0.42
CA LEU A 60 -2.22 -15.51 -0.41
C LEU A 60 -0.81 -15.43 0.17
N ILE A 61 -0.45 -16.30 1.10
CA ILE A 61 0.90 -16.38 1.68
C ILE A 61 1.97 -16.80 0.67
N THR A 62 1.58 -17.37 -0.47
CA THR A 62 2.48 -17.63 -1.62
C THR A 62 2.77 -16.40 -2.47
N ASN A 63 2.28 -15.24 -2.04
CA ASN A 63 2.63 -13.91 -2.52
C ASN A 63 3.25 -13.12 -1.36
N ALA A 64 4.35 -12.43 -1.58
CA ALA A 64 5.09 -11.77 -0.50
C ALA A 64 4.26 -10.71 0.25
N CYS A 65 3.36 -9.97 -0.44
CA CYS A 65 2.46 -9.04 0.23
C CYS A 65 1.40 -9.75 1.09
N GLY A 66 0.94 -10.95 0.68
CA GLY A 66 0.08 -11.80 1.49
C GLY A 66 0.80 -12.36 2.71
N LEU A 67 2.06 -12.76 2.52
CA LEU A 67 2.93 -13.22 3.62
C LEU A 67 3.19 -12.10 4.63
N LEU A 68 3.49 -10.87 4.17
CA LEU A 68 3.68 -9.72 5.05
C LEU A 68 2.42 -9.41 5.88
N LYS A 69 1.22 -9.56 5.31
CA LYS A 69 -0.03 -9.42 6.08
C LYS A 69 -0.16 -10.50 7.16
N GLU A 70 0.22 -11.74 6.84
CA GLU A 70 0.20 -12.82 7.84
C GLU A 70 1.21 -12.57 8.96
N GLU A 71 2.42 -12.10 8.62
CA GLU A 71 3.41 -11.66 9.61
C GLU A 71 2.83 -10.57 10.53
N LEU A 72 2.16 -9.57 9.96
CA LEU A 72 1.51 -8.49 10.73
C LEU A 72 0.33 -8.97 11.58
N ARG A 73 -0.47 -9.97 11.11
CA ARG A 73 -1.51 -10.60 11.94
C ARG A 73 -0.91 -11.30 13.15
N MET A 74 0.19 -12.05 12.96
CA MET A 74 0.90 -12.70 14.05
C MET A 74 1.48 -11.71 15.06
N LEU A 75 1.81 -10.50 14.63
CA LEU A 75 2.31 -9.40 15.46
C LEU A 75 1.20 -8.51 16.05
N ASP A 76 -0.07 -8.90 15.87
CA ASP A 76 -1.25 -8.19 16.35
C ASP A 76 -1.33 -6.74 15.84
N SER A 77 -1.21 -6.56 14.52
CA SER A 77 -1.42 -5.29 13.85
C SER A 77 -2.87 -4.85 13.92
N LEU A 78 -3.12 -3.63 14.42
CA LEU A 78 -4.45 -3.02 14.45
C LEU A 78 -4.99 -2.81 13.03
N LEU A 79 -4.17 -2.26 12.14
CA LEU A 79 -4.63 -1.86 10.82
C LEU A 79 -4.95 -3.06 9.93
N ILE A 80 -4.18 -4.14 10.03
CA ILE A 80 -4.50 -5.39 9.29
C ILE A 80 -5.78 -6.02 9.82
N LYS A 81 -5.98 -6.03 11.14
CA LYS A 81 -7.24 -6.49 11.74
C LYS A 81 -8.44 -5.70 11.23
N ILE A 82 -8.36 -4.36 11.21
CA ILE A 82 -9.45 -3.50 10.70
C ILE A 82 -9.63 -3.70 9.19
N ALA A 83 -8.55 -3.92 8.43
CA ALA A 83 -8.64 -4.23 7.01
C ALA A 83 -9.38 -5.55 6.74
N ASP A 84 -9.13 -6.58 7.55
CA ASP A 84 -9.88 -7.85 7.47
C ASP A 84 -11.38 -7.64 7.81
N GLU A 85 -11.70 -6.81 8.82
CA GLU A 85 -13.07 -6.51 9.24
C GLU A 85 -13.87 -5.65 8.24
N THR A 86 -13.19 -4.86 7.42
CA THR A 86 -13.81 -3.95 6.44
C THR A 86 -13.60 -4.43 5.00
N SER A 87 -13.26 -5.71 4.86
CA SER A 87 -12.99 -6.29 3.55
C SER A 87 -14.23 -6.32 2.65
N VAL A 88 -13.99 -6.04 1.38
CA VAL A 88 -14.99 -6.17 0.30
C VAL A 88 -14.54 -7.24 -0.70
N PRO A 89 -15.47 -7.86 -1.45
CA PRO A 89 -15.13 -8.91 -2.41
C PRO A 89 -14.09 -8.46 -3.44
N ALA A 90 -12.95 -9.15 -3.48
CA ALA A 90 -11.83 -8.86 -4.39
C ALA A 90 -11.04 -10.11 -4.81
N GLY A 91 -11.69 -11.28 -4.88
CA GLY A 91 -11.05 -12.55 -5.24
C GLY A 91 -9.93 -12.91 -4.27
N GLN A 92 -8.69 -13.01 -4.77
CA GLN A 92 -7.51 -13.35 -3.95
C GLN A 92 -6.84 -12.12 -3.30
N ALA A 93 -7.34 -10.92 -3.52
CA ALA A 93 -6.82 -9.71 -2.90
C ALA A 93 -7.61 -9.37 -1.63
N LEU A 94 -6.95 -8.73 -0.68
CA LEU A 94 -7.62 -8.00 0.40
C LEU A 94 -7.91 -6.60 -0.11
N ALA A 95 -9.17 -6.29 -0.36
CA ALA A 95 -9.64 -4.94 -0.62
C ALA A 95 -10.62 -4.54 0.47
N VAL A 96 -10.70 -3.25 0.78
CA VAL A 96 -11.51 -2.73 1.88
C VAL A 96 -12.50 -1.67 1.39
N ASP A 97 -13.59 -1.49 2.12
CA ASP A 97 -14.36 -0.27 2.05
C ASP A 97 -13.52 0.88 2.62
N ARG A 98 -13.18 1.88 1.79
CA ARG A 98 -12.25 2.96 2.16
C ARG A 98 -12.73 3.81 3.32
N GLU A 99 -14.02 4.13 3.32
CA GLU A 99 -14.61 5.01 4.33
C GLU A 99 -14.73 4.30 5.66
N GLU A 100 -15.25 3.07 5.66
CA GLU A 100 -15.38 2.29 6.88
C GLU A 100 -14.01 1.92 7.48
N PHE A 101 -13.02 1.61 6.65
CA PHE A 101 -11.66 1.36 7.11
C PHE A 101 -11.09 2.57 7.85
N SER A 102 -11.04 3.73 7.20
CA SER A 102 -10.47 4.95 7.79
C SER A 102 -11.25 5.43 9.02
N LYS A 103 -12.58 5.29 9.01
CA LYS A 103 -13.45 5.60 10.14
C LYS A 103 -13.18 4.69 11.35
N LYS A 104 -13.09 3.36 11.14
CA LYS A 104 -12.78 2.41 12.22
C LYS A 104 -11.38 2.63 12.80
N VAL A 105 -10.37 2.89 11.95
CA VAL A 105 -9.03 3.24 12.43
C VAL A 105 -9.07 4.52 13.27
N THR A 106 -9.75 5.56 12.79
CA THR A 106 -9.89 6.83 13.49
C THR A 106 -10.53 6.63 14.88
N LEU A 107 -11.60 5.85 14.96
CA LEU A 107 -12.27 5.55 16.22
C LEU A 107 -11.36 4.75 17.17
N ALA A 108 -10.64 3.76 16.68
CA ALA A 108 -9.72 2.95 17.48
C ALA A 108 -8.58 3.80 18.09
N ILE A 109 -8.04 4.73 17.30
CA ILE A 109 -6.96 5.63 17.73
C ILE A 109 -7.49 6.69 18.71
N LYS A 110 -8.56 7.41 18.36
CA LYS A 110 -9.11 8.51 19.20
C LYS A 110 -9.72 8.03 20.52
N ASN A 111 -10.23 6.79 20.56
CA ASN A 111 -10.80 6.22 21.79
C ASN A 111 -9.74 5.58 22.71
N ASN A 112 -8.49 5.52 22.31
CA ASN A 112 -7.42 5.00 23.16
C ASN A 112 -6.96 6.07 24.15
N PRO A 113 -7.10 5.86 25.47
CA PRO A 113 -6.78 6.89 26.48
C PRO A 113 -5.30 7.27 26.58
N LEU A 114 -4.43 6.49 25.94
CA LEU A 114 -2.99 6.76 25.88
C LEU A 114 -2.56 7.50 24.60
N ILE A 115 -3.48 7.75 23.67
CA ILE A 115 -3.19 8.46 22.42
C ILE A 115 -3.90 9.80 22.40
N ASP A 116 -3.11 10.87 22.39
CA ASP A 116 -3.59 12.23 22.20
C ASP A 116 -3.42 12.63 20.75
N VAL A 117 -4.53 12.83 20.02
CA VAL A 117 -4.51 13.24 18.61
C VAL A 117 -4.56 14.75 18.53
N ILE A 118 -3.48 15.36 18.08
CA ILE A 118 -3.29 16.81 17.96
C ILE A 118 -3.46 17.19 16.49
N ASN A 119 -4.51 17.96 16.21
CA ASN A 119 -4.80 18.43 14.86
C ASN A 119 -3.98 19.70 14.53
N GLU A 120 -2.68 19.50 14.33
CA GLU A 120 -1.72 20.55 13.98
C GLU A 120 -0.71 20.05 12.95
N GLU A 121 -0.27 20.95 12.08
CA GLU A 121 0.87 20.70 11.21
C GLU A 121 2.18 20.91 11.95
N VAL A 122 3.02 19.89 11.99
CA VAL A 122 4.41 20.02 12.46
C VAL A 122 5.28 20.53 11.32
N THR A 123 6.03 21.58 11.58
CA THR A 123 6.96 22.21 10.61
C THR A 123 8.43 22.11 11.04
N ASP A 124 8.69 21.83 12.32
CA ASP A 124 10.05 21.69 12.88
C ASP A 124 10.18 20.38 13.67
N VAL A 125 10.97 19.45 13.13
CA VAL A 125 11.25 18.15 13.74
C VAL A 125 12.35 18.28 14.81
N GLU A 126 13.31 19.17 14.61
CA GLU A 126 14.45 19.30 15.50
C GLU A 126 14.02 19.74 16.89
N GLU A 127 13.06 20.66 16.99
CA GLU A 127 12.53 21.11 18.26
C GLU A 127 11.86 19.97 19.03
N LEU A 128 10.98 19.20 18.37
CA LEU A 128 10.31 18.05 18.98
C LEU A 128 11.29 16.95 19.43
N SER A 129 12.39 16.75 18.69
CA SER A 129 13.38 15.73 19.02
C SER A 129 14.22 16.06 20.28
N LYS A 130 14.26 17.33 20.68
CA LYS A 130 14.86 17.77 21.96
C LYS A 130 13.98 17.40 23.15
N GLU A 131 12.67 17.26 22.93
CA GLU A 131 11.73 16.84 23.96
C GLU A 131 11.68 15.31 24.15
N GLY A 132 12.13 14.51 23.18
CA GLY A 132 12.20 13.07 23.26
C GLY A 132 12.12 12.33 21.94
N ILE A 133 11.62 11.10 21.98
CA ILE A 133 11.56 10.25 20.81
C ILE A 133 10.46 10.73 19.86
N VAL A 134 10.79 10.87 18.58
CA VAL A 134 9.91 11.29 17.49
C VAL A 134 9.89 10.23 16.38
N ILE A 135 8.71 9.83 15.93
CA ILE A 135 8.51 8.98 14.74
C ILE A 135 7.91 9.83 13.62
N ILE A 136 8.63 10.01 12.52
CA ILE A 136 8.18 10.72 11.33
C ILE A 136 7.49 9.72 10.40
N ALA A 137 6.14 9.79 10.32
CA ALA A 137 5.29 8.87 9.58
C ALA A 137 4.36 9.60 8.59
N THR A 138 4.85 10.69 7.99
CA THR A 138 4.06 11.62 7.16
C THR A 138 3.77 11.10 5.75
N GLY A 139 4.32 9.94 5.42
CA GLY A 139 4.07 9.29 4.13
C GLY A 139 4.69 10.05 2.94
N PRO A 140 4.17 9.81 1.72
CA PRO A 140 4.79 10.33 0.50
C PRO A 140 4.42 11.79 0.21
N LEU A 141 3.36 12.29 0.84
CA LEU A 141 2.81 13.64 0.61
C LEU A 141 3.08 14.56 1.80
N THR A 142 4.29 14.46 2.35
CA THR A 142 4.79 15.36 3.40
C THR A 142 4.72 16.81 2.94
N SER A 143 4.25 17.71 3.83
CA SER A 143 4.16 19.14 3.51
C SER A 143 5.52 19.75 3.17
N GLU A 144 5.49 20.87 2.49
CA GLU A 144 6.72 21.50 2.01
C GLU A 144 7.60 21.98 3.17
N GLU A 145 6.97 22.61 4.16
CA GLU A 145 7.63 23.15 5.35
C GLU A 145 8.30 22.01 6.18
N LEU A 146 7.57 20.92 6.43
CA LEU A 146 8.13 19.78 7.14
C LEU A 146 9.20 19.06 6.31
N SER A 147 9.02 19.00 5.00
CA SER A 147 10.03 18.46 4.09
C SER A 147 11.34 19.24 4.13
N GLU A 148 11.28 20.57 4.26
CA GLU A 148 12.47 21.41 4.44
C GLU A 148 13.15 21.16 5.79
N SER A 149 12.36 20.99 6.86
CA SER A 149 12.90 20.62 8.17
C SER A 149 13.63 19.27 8.13
N ILE A 150 13.04 18.26 7.46
CA ILE A 150 13.68 16.95 7.26
C ILE A 150 14.97 17.08 6.44
N LEU A 151 15.02 17.93 5.42
CA LEU A 151 16.23 18.16 4.64
C LEU A 151 17.36 18.77 5.48
N LYS A 152 17.03 19.77 6.31
CA LYS A 152 18.02 20.37 7.25
C LYS A 152 18.57 19.33 8.21
N LEU A 153 17.67 18.46 8.73
CA LEU A 153 18.03 17.40 9.67
C LEU A 153 18.93 16.33 9.05
N THR A 154 18.68 15.94 7.80
CA THR A 154 19.38 14.84 7.13
C THR A 154 20.59 15.31 6.31
N GLY A 155 20.67 16.58 5.97
CA GLY A 155 21.74 17.14 5.12
C GLY A 155 21.67 16.68 3.66
N GLU A 156 20.60 16.05 3.22
CA GLU A 156 20.48 15.43 1.90
C GLU A 156 19.45 16.14 1.01
N ASN A 157 19.57 15.92 -0.31
CA ASN A 157 18.56 16.33 -1.28
C ASN A 157 17.39 15.34 -1.26
N LYS A 158 16.16 15.86 -1.43
CA LYS A 158 14.94 15.06 -1.56
C LYS A 158 15.01 14.15 -2.77
N LEU A 159 14.63 12.88 -2.59
CA LEU A 159 14.32 11.98 -3.69
C LEU A 159 12.81 11.98 -3.94
N TYR A 160 12.44 11.92 -5.20
CA TYR A 160 11.04 11.94 -5.61
C TYR A 160 10.74 10.84 -6.61
N PHE A 161 9.55 10.26 -6.52
CA PHE A 161 8.96 9.46 -7.58
C PHE A 161 7.51 9.87 -7.80
N TYR A 162 6.94 9.50 -8.95
CA TYR A 162 5.56 9.81 -9.29
C TYR A 162 4.70 8.57 -9.18
N ASP A 163 3.56 8.72 -8.51
CA ASP A 163 2.51 7.73 -8.37
C ASP A 163 1.20 8.27 -8.94
N ALA A 164 0.40 7.41 -9.55
CA ALA A 164 -0.87 7.78 -10.14
C ALA A 164 -2.02 6.97 -9.54
N ALA A 165 -3.14 7.63 -9.27
CA ALA A 165 -4.39 7.00 -8.89
C ALA A 165 -5.22 6.62 -10.13
N ALA A 166 -6.03 5.57 -9.99
CA ALA A 166 -6.99 5.13 -11.00
C ALA A 166 -8.38 5.74 -10.75
N PRO A 167 -9.20 5.95 -11.81
CA PRO A 167 -10.56 6.45 -11.67
C PRO A 167 -11.49 5.48 -10.93
N ILE A 168 -12.53 6.05 -10.31
CA ILE A 168 -13.65 5.33 -9.70
C ILE A 168 -14.94 5.67 -10.46
N ILE A 169 -15.72 4.64 -10.80
CA ILE A 169 -16.94 4.74 -11.61
C ILE A 169 -18.14 4.32 -10.78
N SER A 170 -19.30 4.96 -11.02
CA SER A 170 -20.59 4.53 -10.51
C SER A 170 -21.05 3.24 -11.19
N LYS A 171 -21.48 2.25 -10.40
CA LYS A 171 -22.05 0.99 -10.93
C LYS A 171 -23.27 1.20 -11.83
N GLU A 172 -24.13 2.15 -11.47
CA GLU A 172 -25.37 2.43 -12.19
C GLU A 172 -25.13 2.91 -13.63
N SER A 173 -23.95 3.46 -13.90
CA SER A 173 -23.54 3.95 -15.21
C SER A 173 -22.88 2.89 -16.10
N ILE A 174 -22.70 1.65 -15.62
CA ILE A 174 -22.09 0.54 -16.36
C ILE A 174 -23.17 -0.20 -17.16
N ASP A 175 -22.93 -0.39 -18.46
CA ASP A 175 -23.82 -1.16 -19.31
C ASP A 175 -23.59 -2.67 -19.17
N PHE A 176 -24.47 -3.34 -18.41
CA PHE A 176 -24.45 -4.77 -18.18
C PHE A 176 -24.96 -5.61 -19.36
N SER A 177 -25.40 -5.02 -20.47
CA SER A 177 -25.57 -5.76 -21.71
C SER A 177 -24.24 -6.18 -22.33
N ILE A 178 -23.15 -5.47 -21.95
CA ILE A 178 -21.77 -5.69 -22.39
C ILE A 178 -20.92 -6.26 -21.24
N ALA A 179 -20.94 -5.60 -20.08
CA ALA A 179 -20.19 -5.98 -18.90
C ALA A 179 -20.72 -7.28 -18.27
N PHE A 180 -19.85 -8.02 -17.61
CA PHE A 180 -20.23 -9.21 -16.86
C PHE A 180 -19.44 -9.36 -15.57
N TYR A 181 -20.05 -9.99 -14.57
CA TYR A 181 -19.35 -10.38 -13.35
C TYR A 181 -18.47 -11.61 -13.56
N GLY A 182 -17.30 -11.67 -12.94
CA GLY A 182 -16.42 -12.84 -13.01
C GLY A 182 -15.08 -12.67 -12.37
N ASN A 183 -14.51 -13.79 -11.92
CA ASN A 183 -13.18 -13.88 -11.36
C ASN A 183 -12.22 -14.59 -12.34
N ARG A 184 -10.96 -14.17 -12.38
CA ARG A 184 -9.96 -14.76 -13.27
C ARG A 184 -9.79 -16.26 -12.98
N TYR A 185 -9.71 -17.06 -14.03
CA TYR A 185 -9.62 -18.51 -14.07
C TYR A 185 -10.92 -19.27 -13.71
N SER A 186 -11.75 -18.80 -12.80
CA SER A 186 -13.06 -19.42 -12.57
C SER A 186 -14.04 -19.10 -13.70
N GLN A 187 -13.82 -18.01 -14.41
CA GLN A 187 -14.64 -17.54 -15.52
C GLN A 187 -14.42 -18.32 -16.83
N GLU A 188 -13.32 -19.03 -16.99
CA GLU A 188 -13.08 -19.82 -18.21
C GLU A 188 -14.07 -21.00 -18.31
N LYS A 189 -14.63 -21.19 -19.50
CA LYS A 189 -15.44 -22.37 -19.80
C LYS A 189 -14.58 -23.63 -19.83
N LYS A 190 -14.95 -24.63 -19.04
CA LYS A 190 -14.23 -25.92 -19.03
C LYS A 190 -14.48 -26.69 -20.33
N LYS A 191 -13.52 -27.51 -20.76
CA LYS A 191 -13.60 -28.25 -22.05
C LYS A 191 -14.81 -29.17 -22.15
N GLU A 192 -15.19 -29.78 -21.03
CA GLU A 192 -16.25 -30.78 -20.94
C GLU A 192 -17.62 -30.16 -20.57
N GLU A 193 -17.69 -28.83 -20.39
CA GLU A 193 -18.85 -28.09 -19.94
C GLU A 193 -19.59 -27.50 -21.12
N THR A 194 -20.91 -27.68 -21.17
CA THR A 194 -21.78 -26.96 -22.14
C THR A 194 -21.86 -25.49 -21.79
N VAL A 195 -22.33 -24.64 -22.71
CA VAL A 195 -22.48 -23.19 -22.43
C VAL A 195 -23.53 -22.95 -21.33
N GLU A 196 -24.60 -23.76 -21.31
CA GLU A 196 -25.66 -23.68 -20.31
C GLU A 196 -25.16 -24.06 -18.92
N GLU A 197 -24.44 -25.18 -18.79
CA GLU A 197 -23.80 -25.60 -17.51
C GLU A 197 -22.80 -24.58 -17.01
N TRP A 198 -21.99 -24.02 -17.92
CA TRP A 198 -21.06 -22.96 -17.59
C TRP A 198 -21.77 -21.72 -17.04
N LYS A 199 -22.81 -21.22 -17.69
CA LYS A 199 -23.60 -20.08 -17.21
C LYS A 199 -24.26 -20.36 -15.86
N VAL A 200 -24.80 -21.56 -15.64
CA VAL A 200 -25.36 -21.97 -14.33
C VAL A 200 -24.25 -21.97 -13.25
N ARG A 201 -23.05 -22.49 -13.56
CA ARG A 201 -21.93 -22.45 -12.61
C ARG A 201 -21.57 -21.02 -12.25
N LEU A 202 -21.47 -20.11 -13.21
CA LEU A 202 -21.14 -18.71 -12.96
C LEU A 202 -22.16 -17.99 -12.07
N THR A 203 -23.44 -18.36 -12.14
CA THR A 203 -24.47 -17.77 -11.26
C THR A 203 -24.34 -18.21 -9.80
N ASN A 204 -23.67 -19.34 -9.54
CA ASN A 204 -23.48 -19.90 -8.21
C ASN A 204 -22.12 -19.57 -7.58
N GLU A 205 -21.21 -18.93 -8.33
CA GLU A 205 -19.90 -18.52 -7.81
C GLU A 205 -19.94 -17.07 -7.31
N GLU A 206 -19.28 -16.80 -6.18
CA GLU A 206 -19.06 -15.43 -5.72
C GLU A 206 -18.20 -14.69 -6.74
N GLN A 207 -18.70 -13.56 -7.23
CA GLN A 207 -18.09 -12.80 -8.32
C GLN A 207 -17.65 -11.42 -7.82
N SER A 208 -16.34 -11.19 -7.79
CA SER A 208 -15.76 -9.99 -7.16
C SER A 208 -15.43 -8.85 -8.13
N TYR A 209 -15.42 -9.12 -9.45
CA TYR A 209 -15.04 -8.12 -10.45
C TYR A 209 -16.12 -7.98 -11.52
N ILE A 210 -16.31 -6.74 -12.01
CA ILE A 210 -16.99 -6.46 -13.26
C ILE A 210 -15.94 -6.43 -14.37
N ASN A 211 -16.22 -7.12 -15.47
CA ASN A 211 -15.30 -7.28 -16.60
C ASN A 211 -15.88 -6.67 -17.85
N LEU A 212 -15.06 -5.89 -18.57
CA LEU A 212 -15.41 -5.22 -19.83
C LEU A 212 -14.58 -5.85 -20.94
N PRO A 213 -15.17 -6.77 -21.74
CA PRO A 213 -14.44 -7.43 -22.82
C PRO A 213 -14.37 -6.53 -24.05
N MET A 214 -13.24 -6.60 -24.76
CA MET A 214 -12.96 -5.83 -25.96
C MET A 214 -12.65 -6.75 -27.13
N SER A 215 -13.18 -6.43 -28.31
CA SER A 215 -12.69 -6.93 -29.59
C SER A 215 -11.33 -6.33 -29.94
N LYS A 216 -10.73 -6.82 -31.02
CA LYS A 216 -9.47 -6.27 -31.53
C LYS A 216 -9.64 -4.82 -32.01
N GLU A 217 -10.72 -4.56 -32.74
CA GLU A 217 -11.03 -3.26 -33.30
C GLU A 217 -11.29 -2.21 -32.21
N GLU A 218 -12.04 -2.58 -31.16
CA GLU A 218 -12.30 -1.73 -29.99
C GLU A 218 -11.01 -1.42 -29.23
N TYR A 219 -10.16 -2.43 -29.05
CA TYR A 219 -8.87 -2.26 -28.39
C TYR A 219 -7.93 -1.33 -29.17
N GLU A 220 -7.81 -1.53 -30.49
CA GLU A 220 -6.94 -0.71 -31.35
C GLU A 220 -7.41 0.75 -31.41
N ALA A 221 -8.74 0.97 -31.46
CA ALA A 221 -9.32 2.32 -31.38
C ALA A 221 -9.02 2.98 -30.03
N PHE A 222 -9.28 2.29 -28.93
CA PHE A 222 -8.95 2.77 -27.58
C PHE A 222 -7.46 3.05 -27.41
N TYR A 223 -6.59 2.12 -27.84
CA TYR A 223 -5.14 2.26 -27.76
C TYR A 223 -4.64 3.52 -28.47
N ASN A 224 -5.11 3.75 -29.70
CA ASN A 224 -4.70 4.92 -30.50
C ASN A 224 -5.13 6.24 -29.83
N GLU A 225 -6.33 6.31 -29.27
CA GLU A 225 -6.78 7.50 -28.55
C GLU A 225 -6.00 7.70 -27.25
N LEU A 226 -5.70 6.62 -26.53
CA LEU A 226 -4.98 6.67 -25.27
C LEU A 226 -3.55 7.21 -25.42
N ILE A 227 -2.80 6.75 -26.43
CA ILE A 227 -1.41 7.18 -26.63
C ILE A 227 -1.30 8.62 -27.12
N ASN A 228 -2.36 9.17 -27.73
CA ASN A 228 -2.46 10.53 -28.24
C ASN A 228 -3.18 11.50 -27.32
N ALA A 229 -3.74 11.01 -26.21
CA ALA A 229 -4.50 11.82 -25.27
C ALA A 229 -3.62 12.87 -24.56
N GLU A 230 -4.21 14.01 -24.22
CA GLU A 230 -3.52 15.07 -23.48
C GLU A 230 -3.27 14.67 -22.02
N VAL A 231 -2.01 14.79 -21.61
CA VAL A 231 -1.58 14.58 -20.22
C VAL A 231 -1.44 15.91 -19.48
N VAL A 232 -1.50 15.88 -18.17
CA VAL A 232 -1.11 17.01 -17.33
C VAL A 232 0.39 17.26 -17.54
N THR A 233 0.76 18.50 -17.77
CA THR A 233 2.17 18.87 -17.99
C THR A 233 2.94 18.75 -16.68
N LEU A 234 3.87 17.83 -16.63
CA LEU A 234 4.86 17.74 -15.55
C LEU A 234 6.01 18.72 -15.83
N HIS A 235 6.52 19.37 -14.81
CA HIS A 235 7.71 20.22 -14.95
C HIS A 235 8.91 19.39 -15.41
N GLU A 236 9.91 19.98 -16.09
CA GLU A 236 11.01 19.24 -16.73
C GLU A 236 11.84 18.38 -15.78
N PHE A 237 11.97 18.78 -14.51
CA PHE A 237 12.64 18.00 -13.48
C PHE A 237 11.80 16.81 -12.97
N GLU A 238 10.51 16.75 -13.28
CA GLU A 238 9.56 15.71 -12.86
C GLU A 238 9.52 14.50 -13.80
N LYS A 239 10.23 14.54 -14.94
CA LYS A 239 10.14 13.53 -16.01
C LYS A 239 10.91 12.22 -15.75
N ARG A 240 11.63 12.06 -14.66
CA ARG A 240 12.66 11.01 -14.58
C ARG A 240 12.35 9.76 -13.77
N GLU A 241 11.37 9.75 -12.86
CA GLU A 241 11.19 8.59 -11.97
C GLU A 241 9.71 8.25 -11.71
N ILE A 242 9.10 7.54 -12.67
CA ILE A 242 7.80 6.92 -12.46
C ILE A 242 8.05 5.53 -11.86
N PHE A 243 7.43 5.23 -10.72
CA PHE A 243 7.50 3.91 -10.10
C PHE A 243 6.80 2.87 -10.98
N GLU A 244 7.51 1.77 -11.31
CA GLU A 244 7.00 0.71 -12.20
C GLU A 244 5.65 0.11 -11.72
N GLY A 245 5.44 0.01 -10.41
CA GLY A 245 4.22 -0.56 -9.83
C GLY A 245 2.97 0.29 -9.98
N CYS A 246 3.12 1.60 -10.23
CA CYS A 246 2.03 2.59 -10.37
C CYS A 246 2.14 3.36 -11.68
N MET A 247 2.74 2.75 -12.70
CA MET A 247 2.93 3.37 -14.01
C MET A 247 1.60 3.72 -14.65
N PRO A 248 1.43 4.98 -15.13
CA PRO A 248 0.23 5.40 -15.84
C PRO A 248 -0.06 4.54 -17.08
N VAL A 249 -1.34 4.25 -17.30
CA VAL A 249 -1.79 3.35 -18.38
C VAL A 249 -1.38 3.87 -19.77
N GLU A 250 -1.39 5.19 -19.99
CA GLU A 250 -0.92 5.81 -21.23
C GLU A 250 0.60 5.69 -21.41
N VAL A 251 1.37 5.67 -20.32
CA VAL A 251 2.83 5.46 -20.36
C VAL A 251 3.14 4.01 -20.67
N MET A 252 2.40 3.06 -20.08
CA MET A 252 2.49 1.65 -20.43
C MET A 252 2.13 1.41 -21.91
N ALA A 253 1.07 2.03 -22.39
CA ALA A 253 0.63 1.91 -23.79
C ALA A 253 1.73 2.35 -24.78
N LYS A 254 2.46 3.43 -24.49
CA LYS A 254 3.57 3.93 -25.34
C LYS A 254 4.75 2.98 -25.45
N ARG A 255 4.86 1.95 -24.60
CA ARG A 255 5.90 0.91 -24.71
C ARG A 255 5.63 -0.10 -25.82
N GLY A 256 4.39 -0.15 -26.33
CA GLY A 256 4.02 -1.02 -27.46
C GLY A 256 2.56 -1.43 -27.43
N VAL A 257 1.99 -1.68 -28.62
CA VAL A 257 0.56 -1.97 -28.80
C VAL A 257 0.06 -3.16 -27.97
N ASP A 258 0.86 -4.16 -27.71
CA ASP A 258 0.47 -5.34 -26.93
C ASP A 258 0.77 -5.21 -25.43
N THR A 259 1.45 -4.14 -24.98
CA THR A 259 1.89 -4.01 -23.57
C THR A 259 0.72 -4.11 -22.60
N LEU A 260 -0.40 -3.43 -22.87
CA LEU A 260 -1.57 -3.47 -22.01
C LEU A 260 -2.23 -4.86 -21.97
N ARG A 261 -2.21 -5.59 -23.07
CA ARG A 261 -2.78 -6.95 -23.18
C ARG A 261 -1.98 -8.01 -22.41
N TYR A 262 -0.70 -7.79 -22.19
CA TYR A 262 0.14 -8.62 -21.32
C TYR A 262 0.20 -8.07 -19.87
N GLY A 263 -0.32 -6.88 -19.65
CA GLY A 263 -0.41 -6.16 -18.39
C GLY A 263 -1.84 -6.08 -17.83
N PRO A 264 -2.34 -4.86 -17.57
CA PRO A 264 -3.62 -4.64 -16.89
C PRO A 264 -4.84 -5.13 -17.67
N LEU A 265 -4.80 -5.15 -19.00
CA LEU A 265 -5.91 -5.57 -19.86
C LEU A 265 -5.78 -7.03 -20.33
N LYS A 266 -5.08 -7.87 -19.58
CA LYS A 266 -4.82 -9.27 -19.94
C LYS A 266 -6.11 -10.10 -19.94
N PRO A 267 -6.50 -10.73 -21.08
CA PRO A 267 -7.75 -11.49 -21.18
C PRO A 267 -7.63 -12.95 -20.71
N VAL A 268 -6.44 -13.42 -20.37
CA VAL A 268 -6.20 -14.82 -19.96
C VAL A 268 -6.95 -15.12 -18.66
N GLY A 269 -7.66 -16.23 -18.62
CA GLY A 269 -8.46 -16.65 -17.47
C GLY A 269 -9.94 -16.20 -17.55
N PHE A 270 -10.36 -15.68 -18.71
CA PHE A 270 -11.74 -15.25 -18.96
C PHE A 270 -12.25 -15.71 -20.32
N ASP A 271 -13.49 -16.18 -20.36
CA ASP A 271 -14.29 -16.28 -21.55
C ASP A 271 -15.52 -15.35 -21.39
N ASP A 272 -15.87 -14.64 -22.45
CA ASP A 272 -17.05 -13.74 -22.46
C ASP A 272 -18.35 -14.58 -22.47
N PRO A 273 -19.23 -14.46 -21.49
CA PRO A 273 -20.48 -15.24 -21.43
C PRO A 273 -21.42 -15.04 -22.62
N ARG A 274 -21.27 -13.94 -23.37
CA ARG A 274 -22.09 -13.63 -24.55
C ARG A 274 -21.63 -14.43 -25.78
N THR A 275 -20.33 -14.65 -25.90
CA THR A 275 -19.72 -15.27 -27.09
C THR A 275 -19.14 -16.66 -26.83
N ALA A 276 -18.94 -17.03 -25.55
CA ALA A 276 -18.22 -18.21 -25.09
C ALA A 276 -16.78 -18.28 -25.64
N LYS A 277 -16.19 -17.12 -25.90
CA LYS A 277 -14.81 -17.00 -26.43
C LYS A 277 -14.02 -16.04 -25.58
N ARG A 278 -12.69 -16.24 -25.56
CA ARG A 278 -11.75 -15.31 -24.93
C ARG A 278 -11.75 -13.98 -25.68
N PRO A 279 -11.99 -12.84 -24.99
CA PRO A 279 -11.89 -11.52 -25.61
C PRO A 279 -10.43 -11.19 -26.04
N TYR A 280 -10.28 -10.22 -26.91
CA TYR A 280 -8.94 -9.76 -27.33
C TYR A 280 -8.22 -9.03 -26.21
N ALA A 281 -8.93 -8.20 -25.45
CA ALA A 281 -8.47 -7.53 -24.22
C ALA A 281 -9.63 -7.48 -23.22
N LEU A 282 -9.32 -7.23 -21.93
CA LEU A 282 -10.32 -7.19 -20.88
C LEU A 282 -9.95 -6.14 -19.83
N VAL A 283 -10.85 -5.23 -19.54
CA VAL A 283 -10.73 -4.30 -18.40
C VAL A 283 -11.44 -4.89 -17.19
N GLN A 284 -10.83 -4.80 -16.03
CA GLN A 284 -11.43 -5.22 -14.76
C GLN A 284 -11.79 -4.01 -13.91
N LEU A 285 -12.97 -4.03 -13.34
CA LEU A 285 -13.44 -3.07 -12.36
C LEU A 285 -13.57 -3.80 -11.02
N ARG A 286 -12.96 -3.27 -9.96
CA ARG A 286 -12.99 -3.83 -8.62
C ARG A 286 -13.92 -3.01 -7.74
N GLN A 287 -14.73 -3.67 -6.94
CA GLN A 287 -15.59 -3.03 -5.93
C GLN A 287 -14.76 -2.16 -4.99
N ASP A 288 -15.23 -0.92 -4.77
CA ASP A 288 -14.51 0.10 -3.98
C ASP A 288 -15.18 0.41 -2.62
N ASN A 289 -16.45 0.00 -2.44
CA ASN A 289 -17.19 0.13 -1.18
C ASN A 289 -18.06 -1.09 -0.89
N ASP A 290 -18.48 -1.28 0.37
CA ASP A 290 -19.28 -2.42 0.82
C ASP A 290 -20.65 -2.50 0.11
N SER A 291 -21.30 -1.37 -0.12
CA SER A 291 -22.58 -1.28 -0.83
C SER A 291 -22.52 -1.64 -2.32
N ALA A 292 -21.33 -1.91 -2.86
CA ALA A 292 -21.07 -2.24 -4.26
C ALA A 292 -21.65 -1.22 -5.26
N THR A 293 -21.64 0.07 -4.90
CA THR A 293 -22.11 1.17 -5.77
C THR A 293 -20.98 1.85 -6.53
N MET A 294 -19.73 1.67 -6.09
CA MET A 294 -18.53 2.28 -6.68
C MET A 294 -17.51 1.22 -7.09
N TYR A 295 -16.87 1.44 -8.25
CA TYR A 295 -15.91 0.49 -8.81
C TYR A 295 -14.65 1.20 -9.31
N ASN A 296 -13.48 0.72 -8.86
CA ASN A 296 -12.17 1.20 -9.26
C ASN A 296 -11.71 0.52 -10.56
N MET A 297 -11.19 1.27 -11.51
CA MET A 297 -10.61 0.77 -12.76
C MET A 297 -9.22 0.18 -12.51
N VAL A 298 -9.11 -1.15 -12.50
CA VAL A 298 -7.87 -1.84 -12.17
C VAL A 298 -6.80 -1.62 -13.24
N GLY A 299 -5.65 -1.05 -12.84
CA GLY A 299 -4.52 -0.80 -13.75
C GLY A 299 -4.67 0.44 -14.61
N PHE A 300 -5.65 1.31 -14.32
CA PHE A 300 -5.88 2.58 -15.01
C PHE A 300 -5.37 3.79 -14.23
N GLN A 301 -4.29 3.63 -13.49
CA GLN A 301 -3.54 4.79 -13.01
C GLN A 301 -3.21 5.69 -14.19
N THR A 302 -3.40 7.02 -14.04
CA THR A 302 -3.29 7.91 -15.20
C THR A 302 -2.88 9.33 -14.83
N ASN A 303 -2.15 9.96 -15.75
CA ASN A 303 -1.82 11.38 -15.75
C ASN A 303 -2.59 12.17 -16.83
N LEU A 304 -3.60 11.55 -17.44
CA LEU A 304 -4.45 12.26 -18.41
C LEU A 304 -5.19 13.39 -17.74
N LYS A 305 -5.41 14.48 -18.49
CA LYS A 305 -6.33 15.56 -18.07
C LYS A 305 -7.74 15.00 -17.84
N TYR A 306 -8.51 15.55 -16.93
CA TYR A 306 -9.86 15.04 -16.57
C TYR A 306 -10.79 14.88 -17.77
N GLY A 307 -10.79 15.86 -18.69
CA GLY A 307 -11.57 15.78 -19.94
C GLY A 307 -11.16 14.62 -20.83
N GLU A 308 -9.86 14.35 -20.90
CA GLU A 308 -9.30 13.21 -21.66
C GLU A 308 -9.60 11.88 -21.00
N GLN A 309 -9.55 11.78 -19.66
CA GLN A 309 -9.98 10.58 -18.96
C GLN A 309 -11.43 10.22 -19.29
N LYS A 310 -12.33 11.21 -19.22
CA LYS A 310 -13.73 10.98 -19.58
C LYS A 310 -13.87 10.55 -21.04
N ARG A 311 -13.21 11.27 -21.97
CA ARG A 311 -13.29 11.01 -23.41
C ARG A 311 -12.76 9.62 -23.77
N VAL A 312 -11.54 9.30 -23.33
CA VAL A 312 -10.85 8.07 -23.71
C VAL A 312 -11.41 6.84 -22.99
N PHE A 313 -11.66 6.95 -21.68
CA PHE A 313 -12.16 5.78 -20.93
C PHE A 313 -13.64 5.47 -21.21
N SER A 314 -14.42 6.45 -21.67
CA SER A 314 -15.78 6.18 -22.16
C SER A 314 -15.82 5.45 -23.53
N MET A 315 -14.69 5.25 -24.20
CA MET A 315 -14.59 4.39 -25.37
C MET A 315 -14.58 2.89 -25.01
N LEU A 316 -14.30 2.56 -23.76
CA LEU A 316 -14.31 1.17 -23.31
C LEU A 316 -15.73 0.59 -23.37
N PRO A 317 -15.90 -0.63 -23.94
CA PRO A 317 -17.22 -1.27 -24.03
C PRO A 317 -17.88 -1.38 -22.64
N GLY A 318 -19.10 -0.87 -22.54
CA GLY A 318 -19.84 -0.81 -21.27
C GLY A 318 -19.62 0.45 -20.44
N LEU A 319 -18.76 1.37 -20.86
CA LEU A 319 -18.50 2.66 -20.19
C LEU A 319 -18.87 3.90 -21.01
N GLN A 320 -19.62 3.74 -22.09
CA GLN A 320 -19.96 4.87 -22.98
C GLN A 320 -20.70 6.01 -22.25
N ASN A 321 -21.46 5.67 -21.22
CA ASN A 321 -22.19 6.61 -20.37
C ASN A 321 -21.67 6.62 -18.93
N ALA A 322 -20.39 6.26 -18.71
CA ALA A 322 -19.83 6.14 -17.39
C ALA A 322 -19.86 7.47 -16.63
N ASP A 323 -20.28 7.37 -15.37
CA ASP A 323 -20.21 8.47 -14.40
C ASP A 323 -18.97 8.26 -13.52
N PHE A 324 -17.99 9.17 -13.70
CA PHE A 324 -16.73 9.15 -12.98
C PHE A 324 -16.90 9.87 -11.64
N ILE A 325 -17.04 9.09 -10.57
CA ILE A 325 -17.13 9.61 -9.19
C ILE A 325 -15.82 10.27 -8.77
N LYS A 326 -14.68 9.67 -9.18
CA LYS A 326 -13.34 10.21 -8.93
C LYS A 326 -12.48 10.00 -10.18
N TYR A 327 -11.78 11.03 -10.59
CA TYR A 327 -10.78 10.94 -11.66
C TYR A 327 -9.43 10.48 -11.11
N GLY A 328 -8.64 9.86 -11.96
CA GLY A 328 -7.25 9.55 -11.67
C GLY A 328 -6.40 10.82 -11.57
N VAL A 329 -5.44 10.83 -10.67
CA VAL A 329 -4.54 11.97 -10.44
C VAL A 329 -3.13 11.44 -10.21
N MET A 330 -2.12 12.13 -10.76
CA MET A 330 -0.73 11.84 -10.45
C MET A 330 -0.27 12.70 -9.28
N HIS A 331 0.48 12.09 -8.37
CA HIS A 331 1.08 12.75 -7.21
C HIS A 331 2.59 12.60 -7.24
N ARG A 332 3.29 13.65 -6.78
CA ARG A 332 4.72 13.59 -6.51
C ARG A 332 4.93 13.07 -5.09
N ASN A 333 5.53 11.89 -4.99
CA ASN A 333 5.84 11.25 -3.73
C ASN A 333 7.27 11.58 -3.29
N THR A 334 7.44 11.93 -2.01
CA THR A 334 8.74 12.23 -1.42
C THR A 334 9.22 11.02 -0.63
N TYR A 335 10.51 10.70 -0.74
CA TYR A 335 11.18 9.73 0.14
C TYR A 335 12.61 10.20 0.45
N ILE A 336 13.22 9.61 1.47
CA ILE A 336 14.59 9.91 1.89
C ILE A 336 15.55 8.81 1.39
N ASN A 337 16.83 9.09 1.34
CA ASN A 337 17.86 8.09 1.01
C ASN A 337 18.14 7.21 2.23
N SER A 338 17.15 6.38 2.58
CA SER A 338 17.17 5.56 3.79
C SER A 338 18.44 4.72 3.99
N PRO A 339 19.05 4.10 2.96
CA PRO A 339 20.26 3.32 3.14
C PRO A 339 21.43 4.09 3.77
N GLU A 340 21.53 5.38 3.51
CA GLU A 340 22.55 6.24 4.13
C GLU A 340 22.12 6.74 5.51
N LEU A 341 20.85 7.03 5.68
CA LEU A 341 20.30 7.71 6.84
C LEU A 341 19.84 6.77 7.96
N LEU A 342 19.22 5.64 7.63
CA LEU A 342 18.54 4.78 8.60
C LEU A 342 19.26 3.46 8.84
N ASP A 343 19.10 2.93 10.04
CA ASP A 343 19.44 1.54 10.35
C ASP A 343 18.23 0.60 10.15
N GLU A 344 18.41 -0.69 10.44
CA GLU A 344 17.37 -1.73 10.26
C GLU A 344 16.14 -1.54 11.18
N THR A 345 16.22 -0.66 12.18
CA THR A 345 15.13 -0.33 13.09
C THR A 345 14.36 0.92 12.68
N TYR A 346 14.68 1.47 11.50
CA TYR A 346 14.17 2.75 10.97
C TYR A 346 14.62 3.97 11.81
N ASN A 347 15.60 3.81 12.66
CA ASN A 347 16.18 4.88 13.46
C ASN A 347 17.19 5.68 12.63
N LEU A 348 17.19 7.01 12.80
CA LEU A 348 18.14 7.91 12.15
C LEU A 348 19.53 7.75 12.76
N LYS A 349 20.51 7.30 11.98
CA LYS A 349 21.89 7.03 12.44
C LYS A 349 22.55 8.21 13.14
N GLN A 350 22.21 9.44 12.74
CA GLN A 350 22.80 10.67 13.27
C GLN A 350 22.08 11.19 14.52
N ASN A 351 20.83 10.78 14.77
CA ASN A 351 20.06 11.20 15.93
C ASN A 351 19.19 10.04 16.44
N PRO A 352 19.56 9.40 17.56
CA PRO A 352 18.86 8.24 18.08
C PRO A 352 17.41 8.52 18.51
N ASN A 353 17.04 9.79 18.75
CA ASN A 353 15.67 10.16 19.12
C ASN A 353 14.72 10.23 17.94
N ILE A 354 15.20 10.04 16.71
CA ILE A 354 14.35 10.18 15.51
C ILE A 354 14.25 8.85 14.78
N TYR A 355 13.01 8.43 14.54
CA TYR A 355 12.65 7.30 13.70
C TYR A 355 11.86 7.80 12.49
N PHE A 356 11.92 7.05 11.40
CA PHE A 356 11.08 7.25 10.23
C PHE A 356 10.20 6.03 10.03
N ALA A 357 9.00 6.21 9.44
CA ALA A 357 8.11 5.11 9.11
C ALA A 357 7.25 5.43 7.89
N GLY A 358 6.77 4.41 7.20
CA GLY A 358 5.93 4.54 6.03
C GLY A 358 6.70 4.82 4.76
N GLN A 359 5.97 5.24 3.74
CA GLN A 359 6.46 5.36 2.37
C GLN A 359 7.61 6.38 2.22
N ILE A 360 7.71 7.34 3.12
CA ILE A 360 8.85 8.30 3.17
C ILE A 360 10.20 7.59 3.34
N THR A 361 10.24 6.38 3.88
CA THR A 361 11.45 5.57 4.03
C THR A 361 11.85 4.80 2.77
N GLY A 362 11.06 4.88 1.71
CA GLY A 362 11.27 4.07 0.49
C GLY A 362 10.69 2.65 0.59
N VAL A 363 9.88 2.31 1.59
CA VAL A 363 8.98 1.16 1.49
C VAL A 363 7.76 1.56 0.68
N GLU A 364 7.36 0.74 -0.30
CA GLU A 364 6.30 1.08 -1.23
C GLU A 364 5.07 0.17 -1.07
N GLY A 365 3.97 0.77 -0.60
CA GLY A 365 2.67 0.10 -0.42
C GLY A 365 2.09 0.28 0.98
N TYR A 366 0.79 -0.03 1.10
CA TYR A 366 0.04 0.15 2.35
C TYR A 366 0.51 -0.81 3.44
N VAL A 367 0.67 -2.08 3.09
CA VAL A 367 1.09 -3.13 4.05
C VAL A 367 2.53 -2.91 4.49
N GLU A 368 3.39 -2.51 3.57
CA GLU A 368 4.79 -2.17 3.80
C GLU A 368 4.91 -0.95 4.72
N SER A 369 4.04 0.05 4.54
CA SER A 369 3.97 1.23 5.43
C SER A 369 3.54 0.85 6.84
N ILE A 370 2.53 -0.01 7.00
CA ILE A 370 2.09 -0.54 8.30
C ILE A 370 3.23 -1.28 8.98
N ALA A 371 3.93 -2.16 8.25
CA ALA A 371 5.06 -2.92 8.77
C ALA A 371 6.19 -2.03 9.28
N SER A 372 6.57 -1.00 8.53
CA SER A 372 7.59 -0.04 8.94
C SER A 372 7.18 0.74 10.20
N GLY A 373 5.90 1.14 10.30
CA GLY A 373 5.33 1.77 11.49
C GLY A 373 5.44 0.89 12.73
N MET A 374 5.15 -0.41 12.58
CA MET A 374 5.32 -1.39 13.65
C MET A 374 6.79 -1.53 14.09
N VAL A 375 7.72 -1.70 13.15
CA VAL A 375 9.15 -1.85 13.47
C VAL A 375 9.70 -0.62 14.20
N ALA A 376 9.40 0.58 13.69
CA ALA A 376 9.82 1.84 14.31
C ALA A 376 9.24 1.97 15.73
N ALA A 377 7.94 1.67 15.91
CA ALA A 377 7.27 1.75 17.20
C ALA A 377 7.86 0.81 18.24
N LEU A 378 8.09 -0.45 17.86
CA LEU A 378 8.64 -1.46 18.77
C LEU A 378 10.04 -1.05 19.28
N ASN A 379 10.88 -0.52 18.38
CA ASN A 379 12.22 -0.07 18.75
C ASN A 379 12.21 1.25 19.54
N ALA A 380 11.30 2.18 19.20
CA ALA A 380 11.08 3.40 19.99
C ALA A 380 10.62 3.09 21.43
N VAL A 381 9.76 2.07 21.60
CA VAL A 381 9.33 1.60 22.93
C VAL A 381 10.51 1.04 23.74
N LEU A 382 11.38 0.24 23.13
CA LEU A 382 12.58 -0.29 23.81
C LEU A 382 13.47 0.85 24.28
N GLN A 383 13.81 1.78 23.38
CA GLN A 383 14.63 2.94 23.73
C GLN A 383 13.98 3.76 24.83
N PHE A 384 12.68 4.08 24.72
CA PHE A 384 11.97 4.84 25.74
C PHE A 384 12.03 4.18 27.12
N LYS A 385 11.92 2.86 27.18
CA LYS A 385 12.05 2.11 28.44
C LYS A 385 13.47 2.15 28.99
N ASP A 386 14.48 2.01 28.15
CA ASP A 386 15.90 2.08 28.56
C ASP A 386 16.25 3.48 29.10
N ASP A 387 15.82 4.54 28.44
CA ASP A 387 16.06 5.93 28.85
C ASP A 387 15.38 6.26 30.19
N ASN A 388 14.29 5.54 30.53
CA ASN A 388 13.50 5.72 31.74
C ASN A 388 13.77 4.66 32.84
N VAL A 389 14.74 3.76 32.67
CA VAL A 389 15.09 2.69 33.66
C VAL A 389 15.63 3.24 34.99
N GLY A 390 15.83 4.57 35.13
CA GLY A 390 15.99 5.22 36.44
C GLY A 390 14.69 5.30 37.29
N ALA A 391 13.52 5.00 36.73
CA ALA A 391 12.22 5.05 37.38
C ALA A 391 11.50 3.69 37.26
N CYS A 392 11.73 2.84 38.23
CA CYS A 392 11.07 1.56 38.53
C CYS A 392 9.78 1.19 37.78
N ILE A 393 9.70 -0.14 37.49
CA ILE A 393 8.52 -0.99 37.33
C ILE A 393 8.11 -1.26 35.88
N ALA A 394 8.37 -2.46 35.49
CA ALA A 394 7.77 -3.46 34.62
C ALA A 394 8.76 -4.09 33.64
N ARG A 395 9.53 -5.01 34.16
CA ARG A 395 10.39 -5.93 33.40
C ARG A 395 9.85 -7.35 33.41
N PRO A 396 8.82 -7.80 32.77
CA PRO A 396 8.74 -9.26 32.57
C PRO A 396 8.68 -9.75 31.13
N LEU A 397 8.39 -8.92 30.11
CA LEU A 397 8.13 -9.45 28.77
C LEU A 397 9.28 -9.30 27.75
N PHE A 398 10.32 -8.52 28.05
CA PHE A 398 11.41 -8.24 27.11
C PHE A 398 12.81 -8.71 27.55
N GLU A 399 12.93 -9.31 28.76
CA GLU A 399 14.24 -9.67 29.32
C GLU A 399 14.98 -10.79 28.57
N GLU A 400 14.29 -11.62 27.80
CA GLU A 400 14.91 -12.75 27.10
C GLU A 400 15.59 -12.34 25.78
N TYR A 401 15.08 -11.28 25.11
CA TYR A 401 15.68 -10.75 23.88
C TYR A 401 16.81 -9.75 24.13
N ALA A 402 16.75 -9.01 25.22
CA ALA A 402 17.80 -8.06 25.63
C ALA A 402 19.08 -8.75 26.14
N LYS A 403 19.09 -10.07 26.28
CA LYS A 403 20.28 -10.83 26.73
C LYS A 403 21.34 -11.07 25.66
N GLU A 404 21.03 -10.89 24.37
CA GLU A 404 22.00 -10.95 23.28
C GLU A 404 22.32 -9.57 22.70
N LYS A 405 23.18 -8.81 23.37
CA LYS A 405 24.08 -7.74 22.86
C LYS A 405 23.50 -6.54 22.09
N THR A 406 22.23 -6.42 21.76
CA THR A 406 21.69 -5.19 21.17
C THR A 406 20.30 -4.88 21.74
N ASN A 407 20.12 -3.69 22.35
CA ASN A 407 18.81 -3.18 22.80
C ASN A 407 17.89 -2.84 21.61
N LYS A 408 17.81 -3.69 20.58
CA LYS A 408 17.04 -3.46 19.34
C LYS A 408 16.31 -4.72 18.92
N ILE A 409 15.05 -4.56 18.48
CA ILE A 409 14.28 -5.62 17.81
C ILE A 409 14.63 -5.59 16.33
N ILE A 410 15.42 -6.56 15.90
CA ILE A 410 15.76 -6.77 14.48
C ILE A 410 15.03 -8.02 14.00
N PHE A 411 14.14 -7.86 13.05
CA PHE A 411 13.41 -8.98 12.45
C PHE A 411 14.33 -9.83 11.57
N PRO A 412 14.20 -11.17 11.59
CA PRO A 412 14.99 -12.06 10.73
C PRO A 412 14.82 -11.70 9.24
N LYS A 413 15.90 -11.64 8.51
CA LYS A 413 15.91 -11.37 7.06
C LYS A 413 15.12 -12.40 6.23
N GLU A 414 14.80 -13.54 6.80
CA GLU A 414 13.95 -14.60 6.25
C GLU A 414 12.47 -14.25 6.30
N THR A 415 12.07 -13.24 7.08
CA THR A 415 10.72 -12.65 7.10
C THR A 415 10.63 -11.50 6.08
N VAL A 416 9.43 -11.19 5.59
CA VAL A 416 9.24 -10.07 4.67
C VAL A 416 9.48 -8.74 5.39
N ILE A 417 9.00 -8.61 6.63
CA ILE A 417 9.21 -7.43 7.47
C ILE A 417 10.71 -7.18 7.72
N GLY A 418 11.49 -8.21 8.03
CA GLY A 418 12.93 -8.10 8.23
C GLY A 418 13.69 -7.84 6.93
N ALA A 419 13.29 -8.47 5.81
CA ALA A 419 13.89 -8.23 4.50
C ALA A 419 13.68 -6.78 4.01
N LEU A 420 12.50 -6.18 4.24
CA LEU A 420 12.23 -4.77 3.96
C LEU A 420 13.09 -3.86 4.84
N SER A 421 13.17 -4.12 6.14
CA SER A 421 14.03 -3.37 7.08
C SER A 421 15.50 -3.42 6.66
N LYS A 422 15.95 -4.59 6.21
CA LYS A 422 17.31 -4.78 5.66
C LYS A 422 17.52 -4.00 4.36
N TYR A 423 16.53 -4.02 3.47
CA TYR A 423 16.60 -3.31 2.19
C TYR A 423 16.79 -1.82 2.37
N ILE A 424 15.98 -1.17 3.23
CA ILE A 424 16.02 0.29 3.44
C ILE A 424 17.27 0.75 4.23
N SER A 425 18.01 -0.15 4.84
CA SER A 425 19.22 0.15 5.62
C SER A 425 20.53 -0.28 4.96
N THR A 426 20.44 -1.01 3.83
CA THR A 426 21.62 -1.50 3.11
C THR A 426 22.04 -0.53 2.02
N LEU A 427 23.28 -0.04 2.07
CA LEU A 427 23.85 0.90 1.10
C LEU A 427 23.64 0.41 -0.34
N ASN A 428 23.02 1.25 -1.15
CA ASN A 428 22.74 1.01 -2.55
C ASN A 428 22.96 2.30 -3.36
N LYS A 429 23.77 2.23 -4.42
CA LYS A 429 24.06 3.38 -5.30
C LYS A 429 22.84 3.88 -6.10
N SER A 430 21.84 3.05 -6.26
CA SER A 430 20.59 3.36 -7.00
C SER A 430 19.40 2.95 -6.13
N PHE A 431 19.28 3.57 -4.95
CA PHE A 431 18.16 3.29 -4.06
C PHE A 431 16.85 3.75 -4.70
N GLN A 432 15.88 2.84 -4.74
CA GLN A 432 14.53 3.09 -5.21
C GLN A 432 13.51 2.51 -4.23
N PRO A 433 12.29 3.05 -4.18
CA PRO A 433 11.24 2.47 -3.36
C PRO A 433 11.02 0.98 -3.66
N MET A 434 10.73 0.20 -2.61
CA MET A 434 10.63 -1.26 -2.68
C MET A 434 9.33 -1.75 -2.05
N ASN A 435 8.59 -2.57 -2.79
CA ASN A 435 7.44 -3.31 -2.26
C ASN A 435 7.83 -4.72 -1.81
N ALA A 436 6.95 -5.34 -1.01
CA ALA A 436 7.10 -6.73 -0.61
C ALA A 436 7.15 -7.66 -1.83
N ASN A 437 8.26 -8.38 -1.97
CA ASN A 437 8.45 -9.39 -3.00
C ASN A 437 9.42 -10.48 -2.51
N PHE A 438 9.29 -11.70 -3.04
CA PHE A 438 10.16 -12.80 -2.63
C PHE A 438 11.62 -12.65 -3.07
N GLY A 439 11.92 -11.72 -3.98
CA GLY A 439 13.30 -11.48 -4.44
C GLY A 439 14.18 -10.78 -3.42
N ILE A 440 13.60 -10.13 -2.39
CA ILE A 440 14.37 -9.51 -1.30
C ILE A 440 14.65 -10.47 -0.15
N LEU A 441 14.01 -11.65 -0.12
CA LEU A 441 14.25 -12.67 0.90
C LEU A 441 15.45 -13.54 0.50
N PRO A 442 16.23 -14.05 1.46
CA PRO A 442 17.29 -15.01 1.19
C PRO A 442 16.76 -16.27 0.50
N GLU A 443 17.53 -16.80 -0.44
CA GLU A 443 17.21 -18.07 -1.09
C GLU A 443 17.06 -19.21 -0.08
N LEU A 444 16.35 -20.27 -0.47
CA LEU A 444 16.33 -21.53 0.27
C LEU A 444 17.64 -22.27 0.02
N GLU A 445 18.12 -23.02 1.01
CA GLU A 445 19.31 -23.88 0.85
C GLU A 445 19.11 -24.92 -0.26
N GLU A 446 17.90 -25.45 -0.39
CA GLU A 446 17.50 -26.38 -1.42
C GLU A 446 17.02 -25.63 -2.70
N LYS A 447 17.58 -25.97 -3.86
CA LYS A 447 17.13 -25.43 -5.15
C LYS A 447 15.83 -26.07 -5.61
N ILE A 448 14.72 -25.35 -5.50
CA ILE A 448 13.39 -25.77 -5.90
C ILE A 448 13.02 -25.11 -7.23
N LYS A 449 12.82 -25.92 -8.28
CA LYS A 449 12.44 -25.42 -9.63
C LYS A 449 10.99 -24.94 -9.68
N ASP A 450 10.07 -25.66 -9.02
CA ASP A 450 8.66 -25.28 -8.97
C ASP A 450 8.50 -23.98 -8.16
N LYS A 451 8.03 -22.94 -8.84
CA LYS A 451 7.89 -21.60 -8.26
C LYS A 451 6.90 -21.56 -7.10
N LYS A 452 5.78 -22.29 -7.23
CA LYS A 452 4.72 -22.30 -6.20
C LYS A 452 5.22 -22.99 -4.95
N LEU A 453 5.84 -24.16 -5.10
CA LEU A 453 6.44 -24.91 -3.99
C LEU A 453 7.54 -24.11 -3.31
N ARG A 454 8.42 -23.44 -4.08
CA ARG A 454 9.49 -22.58 -3.55
C ARG A 454 8.91 -21.46 -2.69
N TYR A 455 7.92 -20.73 -3.18
CA TYR A 455 7.30 -19.64 -2.42
C TYR A 455 6.53 -20.13 -1.19
N THR A 456 5.90 -21.31 -1.26
CA THR A 456 5.28 -21.94 -0.10
C THR A 456 6.31 -22.23 1.00
N LYS A 457 7.47 -22.81 0.63
CA LYS A 457 8.54 -23.09 1.62
C LYS A 457 9.17 -21.81 2.19
N MET A 458 9.35 -20.77 1.37
CA MET A 458 9.81 -19.46 1.86
C MET A 458 8.83 -18.86 2.86
N ALA A 459 7.53 -18.94 2.58
CA ALA A 459 6.49 -18.47 3.50
C ALA A 459 6.47 -19.28 4.82
N GLN A 460 6.60 -20.58 4.76
CA GLN A 460 6.69 -21.44 5.96
C GLN A 460 7.89 -21.05 6.80
N ARG A 461 9.08 -20.91 6.19
CA ARG A 461 10.30 -20.47 6.87
C ARG A 461 10.12 -19.12 7.56
N SER A 462 9.50 -18.16 6.88
CA SER A 462 9.21 -16.84 7.45
C SER A 462 8.34 -16.93 8.70
N ILE A 463 7.22 -17.66 8.61
CA ILE A 463 6.28 -17.86 9.72
C ILE A 463 6.94 -18.57 10.91
N GLU A 464 7.81 -19.57 10.66
CA GLU A 464 8.55 -20.27 11.70
C GLU A 464 9.52 -19.34 12.41
N ASN A 465 10.34 -18.58 11.67
CA ASN A 465 11.28 -17.60 12.24
C ASN A 465 10.56 -16.51 13.05
N LEU A 466 9.38 -16.08 12.60
CA LEU A 466 8.63 -15.06 13.31
C LEU A 466 8.06 -15.55 14.64
N LYS A 467 7.70 -16.83 14.76
CA LYS A 467 7.22 -17.44 16.03
C LYS A 467 8.28 -17.48 17.13
N GLU A 468 9.55 -17.45 16.75
CA GLU A 468 10.67 -17.41 17.69
C GLU A 468 10.85 -16.02 18.32
N ILE A 469 10.26 -14.98 17.70
CA ILE A 469 10.34 -13.60 18.19
C ILE A 469 9.26 -13.40 19.27
N LYS A 470 9.66 -13.23 20.49
CA LYS A 470 8.79 -12.84 21.61
C LYS A 470 8.71 -11.31 21.68
N ILE A 471 7.63 -10.69 21.19
CA ILE A 471 7.38 -9.23 21.17
C ILE A 471 6.34 -8.85 22.23
#